data_7d91171f03c229eecfb4561c208139e3
#
_entry.id   7d91171f03c229eecfb4561c208139e3
#
_cell.length_a   1.000
_cell.length_b   1.000
_cell.length_c   1.000
_cell.angle_alpha   90.00
_cell.angle_beta   90.00
_cell.angle_gamma   90.00
#
_symmetry.space_group_name_H-M   'P 1'
#
loop_
_entity.id
_entity.type
_entity.pdbx_description
1 polymer ?
#
loop_
_entity_poly.entity_id
_entity_poly.type
_entity_poly.pdbx_seq_one_letter_code
_entity_poly.pdbx_strand_id
1 'polypeptide(L)'
;MDRDLRADMGGFMHAEKDVATIRRTAPLSVTPAVAMKESEIGRDLLMRLRVNTKGENANEQAIATREFSQGDIMRMNFFLDITSLSISKAYSYEKSFNVGTVYYKHATEAERKRRALLYLNATRLMNDYANQARNAVCGEPQQVIIVFDNILSRKASRYFEAEDTERANILNELDERGAKYFIGDDHTKNSVLKAYNEALEFLKSNELYTCDSDDSKVRSFEDVYVNTKETKTTKTKKQEKKIDDTPSLFE
;
A
#
# COMPACT_ATOMS: atom_id res chain seq x y z
N MET A 1 -10.05 -11.09 -5.34
CA MET A 1 -8.91 -10.17 -5.19
C MET A 1 -9.10 -9.18 -4.05
N ASP A 2 -10.20 -8.47 -3.97
CA ASP A 2 -10.51 -7.47 -2.91
C ASP A 2 -10.49 -8.02 -1.46
N ARG A 3 -10.64 -9.34 -1.27
CA ARG A 3 -10.51 -10.00 0.03
C ARG A 3 -9.06 -10.38 0.40
N ASP A 4 -8.14 -10.37 -0.56
CA ASP A 4 -6.73 -10.65 -0.31
C ASP A 4 -6.08 -9.41 0.33
N LEU A 5 -5.42 -9.61 1.48
CA LEU A 5 -4.76 -8.55 2.23
C LEU A 5 -3.71 -7.80 1.40
N ARG A 6 -2.94 -8.52 0.58
CA ARG A 6 -1.87 -7.93 -0.25
C ARG A 6 -2.46 -7.05 -1.35
N ALA A 7 -3.53 -7.53 -1.98
CA ALA A 7 -4.25 -6.77 -2.99
C ALA A 7 -4.97 -5.54 -2.39
N ASP A 8 -5.53 -5.66 -1.20
CA ASP A 8 -6.16 -4.55 -0.51
C ASP A 8 -5.16 -3.46 -0.15
N MET A 9 -4.02 -3.80 0.43
CA MET A 9 -3.03 -2.82 0.89
C MET A 9 -2.09 -2.35 -0.20
N GLY A 10 -1.63 -3.26 -1.07
CA GLY A 10 -0.65 -2.97 -2.12
C GLY A 10 -1.26 -2.46 -3.43
N GLY A 11 -2.58 -2.51 -3.56
CA GLY A 11 -3.26 -2.21 -4.79
C GLY A 11 -3.07 -3.29 -5.87
N PHE A 12 -3.82 -3.18 -6.94
CA PHE A 12 -3.70 -4.06 -8.09
C PHE A 12 -4.28 -3.45 -9.36
N MET A 13 -3.90 -4.02 -10.48
CA MET A 13 -4.57 -3.82 -11.76
C MET A 13 -4.85 -5.20 -12.35
N HIS A 14 -6.10 -5.43 -12.74
CA HIS A 14 -6.53 -6.65 -13.40
C HIS A 14 -7.21 -6.29 -14.71
N ALA A 15 -6.62 -6.75 -15.80
CA ALA A 15 -7.20 -6.62 -17.14
C ALA A 15 -7.83 -7.96 -17.51
N GLU A 16 -9.14 -8.00 -17.64
CA GLU A 16 -9.87 -9.17 -18.12
C GLU A 16 -10.34 -8.89 -19.55
N LYS A 17 -10.17 -9.90 -20.42
CA LYS A 17 -10.57 -9.77 -21.81
C LYS A 17 -12.08 -9.55 -21.88
N ASP A 18 -12.51 -8.52 -22.60
CA ASP A 18 -13.91 -8.14 -22.78
C ASP A 18 -14.63 -7.60 -21.53
N VAL A 19 -13.89 -7.36 -20.43
CA VAL A 19 -14.38 -6.73 -19.20
C VAL A 19 -13.54 -5.48 -18.92
N ALA A 20 -14.13 -4.49 -18.28
CA ALA A 20 -13.42 -3.28 -17.92
C ALA A 20 -12.21 -3.59 -17.01
N THR A 21 -11.08 -2.94 -17.26
CA THR A 21 -9.90 -3.03 -16.41
C THR A 21 -10.24 -2.60 -14.99
N ILE A 22 -10.07 -3.52 -14.04
CA ILE A 22 -10.27 -3.26 -12.62
C ILE A 22 -8.96 -2.74 -12.05
N ARG A 23 -9.02 -1.59 -11.40
CA ARG A 23 -7.85 -0.98 -10.77
C ARG A 23 -8.17 -0.56 -9.35
N ARG A 24 -7.28 -0.93 -8.42
CA ARG A 24 -7.27 -0.46 -7.05
C ARG A 24 -5.99 0.33 -6.77
N THR A 25 -6.14 1.56 -6.31
CA THR A 25 -5.01 2.33 -5.79
C THR A 25 -4.64 1.81 -4.41
N ALA A 26 -3.36 1.62 -4.15
CA ALA A 26 -2.86 1.18 -2.86
C ALA A 26 -3.16 2.22 -1.76
N PRO A 27 -3.79 1.84 -0.65
CA PRO A 27 -3.85 2.68 0.54
C PRO A 27 -2.48 2.79 1.24
N LEU A 28 -1.60 1.83 1.03
CA LEU A 28 -0.22 1.82 1.53
C LEU A 28 0.71 2.53 0.55
N SER A 29 1.51 3.47 1.08
CA SER A 29 2.62 4.09 0.36
C SER A 29 3.90 3.94 1.18
N VAL A 30 4.99 3.58 0.52
CA VAL A 30 6.31 3.41 1.14
C VAL A 30 7.32 4.23 0.36
N THR A 31 8.19 4.95 1.05
CA THR A 31 9.31 5.63 0.39
C THR A 31 10.45 4.65 0.13
N PRO A 32 11.33 4.93 -0.85
CA PRO A 32 12.60 4.25 -0.92
C PRO A 32 13.36 4.32 0.40
N ALA A 33 14.16 3.30 0.69
CA ALA A 33 15.13 3.34 1.76
C ALA A 33 16.28 4.28 1.38
N VAL A 34 16.54 5.27 2.21
CA VAL A 34 17.58 6.29 1.97
C VAL A 34 18.60 6.22 3.11
N ALA A 35 19.88 6.14 2.77
CA ALA A 35 20.96 6.15 3.76
C ALA A 35 20.98 7.48 4.55
N MET A 36 21.14 7.40 5.87
CA MET A 36 21.13 8.58 6.75
C MET A 36 22.45 9.38 6.69
N LYS A 37 23.52 8.77 6.20
CA LYS A 37 24.85 9.37 6.08
C LYS A 37 25.45 9.06 4.71
N GLU A 38 26.50 9.79 4.35
CA GLU A 38 27.34 9.41 3.22
C GLU A 38 27.91 8.01 3.46
N SER A 39 27.75 7.13 2.48
CA SER A 39 28.15 5.74 2.57
C SER A 39 29.16 5.38 1.51
N GLU A 40 30.15 4.58 1.89
CA GLU A 40 31.10 4.02 0.95
C GLU A 40 30.49 2.76 0.30
N ILE A 41 30.38 2.78 -1.02
CA ILE A 41 29.93 1.62 -1.79
C ILE A 41 31.13 0.68 -1.98
N GLY A 42 31.12 -0.45 -1.28
CA GLY A 42 32.03 -1.56 -1.53
C GLY A 42 31.79 -2.13 -2.93
N ARG A 43 32.84 -2.27 -3.73
CA ARG A 43 32.77 -2.85 -5.07
C ARG A 43 33.60 -4.11 -5.11
N ASP A 44 32.95 -5.27 -5.20
CA ASP A 44 33.66 -6.53 -5.47
C ASP A 44 33.44 -6.91 -6.93
N LEU A 45 34.56 -7.15 -7.60
CA LEU A 45 34.64 -7.65 -8.97
C LEU A 45 35.13 -9.10 -8.93
N LEU A 46 34.20 -10.06 -9.01
CA LEU A 46 34.59 -11.46 -9.16
C LEU A 46 34.77 -11.78 -10.65
N MET A 47 35.99 -11.91 -11.07
CA MET A 47 36.35 -12.41 -12.41
C MET A 47 36.72 -13.89 -12.33
N ARG A 48 35.94 -14.74 -12.99
CA ARG A 48 36.28 -16.14 -13.19
C ARG A 48 36.89 -16.30 -14.58
N LEU A 49 38.21 -16.43 -14.65
CA LEU A 49 38.89 -16.81 -15.87
C LEU A 49 38.85 -18.34 -16.02
N ARG A 50 38.21 -18.83 -17.05
CA ARG A 50 38.29 -20.23 -17.47
C ARG A 50 39.47 -20.34 -18.44
N VAL A 51 40.57 -20.87 -17.98
CA VAL A 51 41.70 -21.21 -18.87
C VAL A 51 41.43 -22.58 -19.47
N ASN A 52 41.11 -22.62 -20.76
CA ASN A 52 41.03 -23.87 -21.50
C ASN A 52 42.47 -24.25 -21.94
N THR A 53 43.01 -25.33 -21.36
CA THR A 53 44.32 -25.86 -21.66
C THR A 53 44.41 -26.65 -22.96
N LYS A 54 43.36 -26.77 -23.73
CA LYS A 54 43.30 -27.47 -25.05
C LYS A 54 42.66 -26.53 -26.08
N GLY A 55 43.45 -25.88 -26.78
CA GLY A 55 43.57 -25.23 -28.09
C GLY A 55 42.35 -24.93 -28.97
N GLU A 56 41.13 -25.06 -28.58
CA GLU A 56 39.98 -24.66 -29.39
C GLU A 56 38.97 -23.81 -28.60
N ASN A 57 38.84 -22.55 -29.08
CA ASN A 57 37.91 -21.50 -28.62
C ASN A 57 38.17 -20.87 -27.26
N ALA A 58 39.19 -20.00 -27.26
CA ALA A 58 39.59 -19.17 -26.11
C ALA A 58 38.60 -18.03 -25.72
N ASN A 59 37.40 -18.02 -26.21
CA ASN A 59 36.45 -16.89 -26.08
C ASN A 59 35.20 -17.14 -25.25
N GLU A 60 35.14 -18.19 -24.46
CA GLU A 60 34.12 -18.29 -23.44
C GLU A 60 34.46 -17.43 -22.23
N GLN A 61 34.16 -16.16 -22.32
CA GLN A 61 34.20 -15.25 -21.17
C GLN A 61 33.08 -15.63 -20.21
N ALA A 62 33.43 -16.12 -19.02
CA ALA A 62 32.49 -16.25 -17.95
C ALA A 62 32.05 -14.84 -17.55
N ILE A 63 30.72 -14.64 -17.52
CA ILE A 63 30.11 -13.37 -17.10
C ILE A 63 30.61 -13.04 -15.68
N ALA A 64 31.31 -11.94 -15.53
CA ALA A 64 31.67 -11.41 -14.23
C ALA A 64 30.46 -10.77 -13.59
N THR A 65 29.96 -11.35 -12.50
CA THR A 65 28.89 -10.75 -11.71
C THR A 65 29.52 -9.65 -10.85
N ARG A 66 29.04 -8.44 -11.01
CA ARG A 66 29.43 -7.32 -10.16
C ARG A 66 28.49 -7.27 -8.97
N GLU A 67 29.00 -7.51 -7.79
CA GLU A 67 28.21 -7.42 -6.56
C GLU A 67 28.56 -6.13 -5.83
N PHE A 68 27.53 -5.50 -5.28
CA PHE A 68 27.65 -4.34 -4.41
C PHE A 68 27.09 -4.71 -3.06
N SER A 69 27.82 -4.45 -2.00
CA SER A 69 27.28 -4.53 -0.65
C SER A 69 27.56 -3.22 0.08
N GLN A 70 26.58 -2.78 0.85
CA GLN A 70 26.63 -1.54 1.62
C GLN A 70 25.89 -1.79 2.92
N GLY A 71 26.52 -1.43 4.04
CA GLY A 71 25.91 -1.50 5.36
C GLY A 71 25.65 -0.09 5.89
N ASP A 72 24.41 0.36 5.87
CA ASP A 72 24.02 1.68 6.32
C ASP A 72 22.79 1.64 7.20
N ILE A 73 22.61 2.70 8.01
CA ILE A 73 21.32 2.98 8.65
C ILE A 73 20.45 3.66 7.62
N MET A 74 19.36 2.99 7.28
CA MET A 74 18.40 3.46 6.27
C MET A 74 17.19 4.09 6.92
N ARG A 75 16.71 5.20 6.33
CA ARG A 75 15.42 5.77 6.65
C ARG A 75 14.38 5.33 5.64
N MET A 76 13.25 4.89 6.15
CA MET A 76 12.05 4.59 5.36
C MET A 76 10.83 5.24 6.00
N ASN A 77 9.87 5.63 5.17
CA ASN A 77 8.60 6.15 5.65
C ASN A 77 7.46 5.30 5.10
N PHE A 78 6.51 5.00 5.96
CA PHE A 78 5.35 4.19 5.67
C PHE A 78 4.09 5.02 5.92
N PHE A 79 3.19 5.06 4.95
CA PHE A 79 1.93 5.78 5.07
C PHE A 79 0.79 4.84 4.76
N LEU A 80 -0.19 4.80 5.64
CA LEU A 80 -1.42 4.05 5.44
C LEU A 80 -2.62 4.99 5.46
N ASP A 81 -3.30 5.09 4.32
CA ASP A 81 -4.60 5.76 4.24
C ASP A 81 -5.68 4.82 4.77
N ILE A 82 -6.07 5.04 6.01
CA ILE A 82 -7.10 4.23 6.69
C ILE A 82 -8.47 4.40 6.03
N THR A 83 -8.76 5.55 5.43
CA THR A 83 -10.05 5.79 4.76
C THR A 83 -10.25 4.91 3.55
N SER A 84 -9.18 4.60 2.85
CA SER A 84 -9.17 3.73 1.66
C SER A 84 -8.99 2.25 1.98
N LEU A 85 -8.64 1.91 3.23
CA LEU A 85 -8.41 0.53 3.65
C LEU A 85 -9.71 -0.27 3.58
N SER A 86 -9.71 -1.34 2.78
CA SER A 86 -10.86 -2.22 2.56
C SER A 86 -12.10 -1.51 1.99
N ILE A 87 -11.89 -0.38 1.34
CA ILE A 87 -12.91 0.33 0.57
C ILE A 87 -12.45 0.40 -0.88
N SER A 88 -13.25 -0.11 -1.79
CA SER A 88 -12.99 -0.09 -3.22
C SER A 88 -14.03 0.74 -3.96
N LYS A 89 -13.67 1.16 -5.17
CA LYS A 89 -14.59 1.88 -6.05
C LYS A 89 -14.87 1.08 -7.30
N ALA A 90 -16.12 1.07 -7.68
CA ALA A 90 -16.59 0.56 -8.97
C ALA A 90 -17.11 1.71 -9.81
N TYR A 91 -16.93 1.59 -11.12
CA TYR A 91 -17.38 2.57 -12.08
C TYR A 91 -18.64 2.08 -12.79
N SER A 92 -19.65 2.93 -12.88
CA SER A 92 -20.84 2.68 -13.68
C SER A 92 -20.66 3.27 -15.07
N TYR A 93 -20.89 2.47 -16.10
CA TYR A 93 -20.77 2.90 -17.50
C TYR A 93 -22.11 2.82 -18.22
N GLU A 94 -22.46 3.86 -18.96
CA GLU A 94 -23.54 3.86 -19.95
C GLU A 94 -22.95 4.19 -21.31
N LYS A 95 -23.21 3.35 -22.34
CA LYS A 95 -22.69 3.52 -23.72
C LYS A 95 -21.18 3.90 -23.77
N SER A 96 -20.36 3.19 -22.98
CA SER A 96 -18.91 3.42 -22.84
C SER A 96 -18.49 4.70 -22.09
N PHE A 97 -19.43 5.49 -21.61
CA PHE A 97 -19.13 6.65 -20.76
C PHE A 97 -19.29 6.30 -19.29
N ASN A 98 -18.34 6.76 -18.46
CA ASN A 98 -18.48 6.66 -17.02
C ASN A 98 -19.57 7.63 -16.55
N VAL A 99 -20.64 7.09 -16.00
CA VAL A 99 -21.79 7.87 -15.49
C VAL A 99 -21.81 7.97 -13.97
N GLY A 100 -20.90 7.30 -13.27
CA GLY A 100 -20.85 7.36 -11.83
C GLY A 100 -19.78 6.47 -11.21
N THR A 101 -19.49 6.75 -9.94
CA THR A 101 -18.59 5.98 -9.11
C THR A 101 -19.35 5.53 -7.86
N VAL A 102 -19.25 4.25 -7.55
CA VAL A 102 -19.79 3.66 -6.34
C VAL A 102 -18.64 3.19 -5.47
N TYR A 103 -18.62 3.63 -4.22
CA TYR A 103 -17.69 3.11 -3.22
C TYR A 103 -18.38 1.97 -2.46
N TYR A 104 -17.66 0.90 -2.21
CA TYR A 104 -18.17 -0.23 -1.47
C TYR A 104 -17.13 -0.76 -0.49
N LYS A 105 -17.59 -1.14 0.68
CA LYS A 105 -16.78 -1.77 1.73
C LYS A 105 -16.72 -3.27 1.46
N HIS A 106 -15.54 -3.85 1.38
CA HIS A 106 -15.35 -5.27 1.12
C HIS A 106 -14.82 -6.07 2.32
N ALA A 107 -14.62 -5.42 3.46
CA ALA A 107 -14.29 -6.06 4.72
C ALA A 107 -15.04 -5.44 5.89
N THR A 108 -15.25 -6.23 6.95
CA THR A 108 -15.86 -5.76 8.20
C THR A 108 -14.91 -4.79 8.94
N GLU A 109 -15.45 -3.97 9.85
CA GLU A 109 -14.61 -3.08 10.67
C GLU A 109 -13.58 -3.85 11.50
N ALA A 110 -13.94 -5.01 12.03
CA ALA A 110 -13.02 -5.87 12.77
C ALA A 110 -11.85 -6.34 11.88
N GLU A 111 -12.13 -6.71 10.62
CA GLU A 111 -11.09 -7.12 9.68
C GLU A 111 -10.25 -5.91 9.23
N ARG A 112 -10.83 -4.75 9.00
CA ARG A 112 -10.08 -3.51 8.71
C ARG A 112 -9.11 -3.18 9.84
N LYS A 113 -9.59 -3.25 11.08
CA LYS A 113 -8.78 -3.03 12.28
C LYS A 113 -7.65 -4.06 12.40
N ARG A 114 -7.96 -5.34 12.14
CA ARG A 114 -6.95 -6.40 12.10
C ARG A 114 -5.87 -6.12 11.05
N ARG A 115 -6.24 -5.66 9.86
CA ARG A 115 -5.31 -5.30 8.78
C ARG A 115 -4.40 -4.14 9.18
N ALA A 116 -4.94 -3.10 9.78
CA ALA A 116 -4.16 -1.95 10.27
C ALA A 116 -3.17 -2.36 11.38
N LEU A 117 -3.59 -3.20 12.32
CA LEU A 117 -2.73 -3.74 13.38
C LEU A 117 -1.61 -4.62 12.81
N LEU A 118 -1.93 -5.47 11.84
CA LEU A 118 -0.95 -6.33 11.18
C LEU A 118 0.09 -5.51 10.43
N TYR A 119 -0.35 -4.48 9.73
CA TYR A 119 0.52 -3.53 9.04
C TYR A 119 1.51 -2.86 10.00
N LEU A 120 1.01 -2.30 11.11
CA LEU A 120 1.87 -1.64 12.08
C LEU A 120 2.89 -2.61 12.69
N ASN A 121 2.48 -3.84 13.00
CA ASN A 121 3.42 -4.87 13.46
C ASN A 121 4.46 -5.25 12.40
N ALA A 122 4.07 -5.31 11.12
CA ALA A 122 4.98 -5.66 10.04
C ALA A 122 6.09 -4.63 9.85
N THR A 123 5.81 -3.34 10.07
CA THR A 123 6.85 -2.30 10.01
C THR A 123 7.91 -2.41 11.10
N ARG A 124 7.58 -3.05 12.23
CA ARG A 124 8.54 -3.32 13.30
C ARG A 124 9.45 -4.50 12.99
N LEU A 125 8.93 -5.52 12.31
CA LEU A 125 9.60 -6.80 12.07
C LEU A 125 9.99 -6.93 10.60
N MET A 126 10.56 -5.89 10.04
CA MET A 126 10.98 -5.93 8.64
C MET A 126 12.20 -6.81 8.44
N ASN A 127 12.12 -7.67 7.43
CA ASN A 127 13.23 -8.46 6.96
C ASN A 127 13.32 -8.37 5.44
N ASP A 128 14.53 -8.24 4.92
CA ASP A 128 14.79 -8.42 3.50
C ASP A 128 15.12 -9.90 3.23
N TYR A 129 14.32 -10.52 2.37
CA TYR A 129 14.52 -11.92 1.97
C TYR A 129 15.32 -12.06 0.68
N ALA A 130 15.79 -10.95 0.10
CA ALA A 130 16.64 -10.99 -1.07
C ALA A 130 18.08 -11.32 -0.68
N ASN A 131 18.72 -12.28 -1.39
CA ASN A 131 20.12 -12.66 -1.19
C ASN A 131 20.51 -13.06 0.25
N GLN A 132 19.63 -13.73 0.97
CA GLN A 132 19.84 -14.13 2.38
C GLN A 132 21.16 -14.86 2.65
N ALA A 133 21.68 -15.62 1.69
CA ALA A 133 22.95 -16.32 1.83
C ALA A 133 24.15 -15.38 2.05
N ARG A 134 24.01 -14.08 1.72
CA ARG A 134 25.08 -13.09 1.79
C ARG A 134 24.71 -11.89 2.65
N ASN A 135 23.44 -11.53 2.74
CA ASN A 135 22.94 -10.34 3.41
C ASN A 135 21.83 -10.71 4.39
N ALA A 136 22.20 -11.20 5.57
CA ALA A 136 21.25 -11.29 6.69
C ALA A 136 21.09 -9.88 7.29
N VAL A 137 20.25 -9.06 6.68
CA VAL A 137 20.00 -7.68 7.14
C VAL A 137 18.95 -7.68 8.23
N CYS A 138 19.25 -7.07 9.38
CA CYS A 138 18.26 -6.72 10.38
C CYS A 138 17.52 -5.46 9.89
N GLY A 139 16.26 -5.61 9.53
CA GLY A 139 15.39 -4.50 9.12
C GLY A 139 14.59 -3.89 10.28
N GLU A 140 14.87 -4.28 11.52
CA GLU A 140 14.18 -3.74 12.69
C GLU A 140 14.61 -2.27 12.93
N PRO A 141 13.65 -1.37 13.21
CA PRO A 141 13.97 0.03 13.43
C PRO A 141 14.68 0.26 14.76
N GLN A 142 15.69 1.15 14.76
CA GLN A 142 16.37 1.66 15.96
C GLN A 142 15.71 2.94 16.47
N GLN A 143 15.04 3.66 15.59
CA GLN A 143 14.27 4.87 15.89
C GLN A 143 12.95 4.84 15.11
N VAL A 144 11.88 5.31 15.73
CA VAL A 144 10.56 5.36 15.11
C VAL A 144 9.75 6.54 15.60
N ILE A 145 9.00 7.17 14.73
CA ILE A 145 7.86 8.02 15.06
C ILE A 145 6.61 7.43 14.39
N ILE A 146 5.61 7.09 15.17
CA ILE A 146 4.33 6.56 14.72
C ILE A 146 3.29 7.63 14.96
N VAL A 147 2.58 8.06 13.90
CA VAL A 147 1.61 9.15 13.97
C VAL A 147 0.25 8.66 13.50
N PHE A 148 -0.76 8.91 14.31
CA PHE A 148 -2.18 8.78 13.96
C PHE A 148 -2.75 10.17 13.78
N ASP A 149 -3.15 10.50 12.57
CA ASP A 149 -3.61 11.83 12.19
C ASP A 149 -4.93 11.70 11.41
N ASN A 150 -5.78 12.69 11.53
CA ASN A 150 -7.00 12.84 10.73
C ASN A 150 -6.76 13.59 9.42
N ILE A 151 -5.54 14.07 9.21
CA ILE A 151 -5.09 14.74 7.99
C ILE A 151 -3.99 13.88 7.33
N LEU A 152 -4.04 13.72 6.02
CA LEU A 152 -3.03 12.99 5.24
C LEU A 152 -1.73 13.80 5.08
N SER A 153 -1.18 14.30 6.19
CA SER A 153 0.08 15.01 6.23
C SER A 153 1.26 14.03 6.29
N ARG A 154 2.30 14.35 5.55
CA ARG A 154 3.56 13.58 5.55
C ARG A 154 4.71 14.34 6.25
N LYS A 155 4.43 15.44 6.93
CA LYS A 155 5.44 16.32 7.51
C LYS A 155 6.29 15.61 8.58
N ALA A 156 5.69 14.74 9.37
CA ALA A 156 6.39 13.95 10.38
C ALA A 156 7.51 13.04 9.81
N SER A 157 7.49 12.75 8.52
CA SER A 157 8.55 11.97 7.86
C SER A 157 9.95 12.61 7.95
N ARG A 158 10.02 13.91 8.21
CA ARG A 158 11.28 14.66 8.37
C ARG A 158 11.80 14.72 9.79
N TYR A 159 11.07 14.15 10.76
CA TYR A 159 11.36 14.33 12.19
C TYR A 159 12.79 13.96 12.57
N PHE A 160 13.32 12.85 12.06
CA PHE A 160 14.68 12.39 12.40
C PHE A 160 15.80 13.10 11.62
N GLU A 161 15.48 13.81 10.55
CA GLU A 161 16.44 14.63 9.80
C GLU A 161 16.47 16.07 10.28
N ALA A 162 15.41 16.50 10.94
CA ALA A 162 15.21 17.87 11.38
C ALA A 162 16.10 18.22 12.56
N GLU A 163 16.53 19.47 12.62
CA GLU A 163 17.15 20.06 13.80
C GLU A 163 16.13 20.25 14.94
N ASP A 164 16.59 20.45 16.15
CA ASP A 164 15.75 20.50 17.34
C ASP A 164 14.60 21.51 17.23
N THR A 165 14.83 22.68 16.65
CA THR A 165 13.80 23.70 16.42
C THR A 165 12.73 23.20 15.43
N GLU A 166 13.13 22.55 14.34
CA GLU A 166 12.19 22.02 13.37
C GLU A 166 11.44 20.81 13.94
N ARG A 167 12.10 19.96 14.72
CA ARG A 167 11.44 18.86 15.46
C ARG A 167 10.34 19.39 16.37
N ALA A 168 10.64 20.43 17.16
CA ALA A 168 9.65 21.05 18.02
C ALA A 168 8.47 21.60 17.21
N ASN A 169 8.73 22.27 16.09
CA ASN A 169 7.67 22.76 15.20
C ASN A 169 6.81 21.65 14.59
N ILE A 170 7.42 20.50 14.24
CA ILE A 170 6.68 19.34 13.74
C ILE A 170 5.74 18.80 14.83
N LEU A 171 6.24 18.64 16.06
CA LEU A 171 5.42 18.13 17.18
C LEU A 171 4.30 19.12 17.56
N ASN A 172 4.61 20.43 17.66
CA ASN A 172 3.60 21.45 17.92
C ASN A 172 2.47 21.42 16.89
N GLU A 173 2.79 21.26 15.60
CA GLU A 173 1.78 21.16 14.56
C GLU A 173 0.94 19.89 14.68
N LEU A 174 1.54 18.78 15.10
CA LEU A 174 0.78 17.54 15.36
C LEU A 174 -0.18 17.73 16.54
N ASP A 175 0.29 18.39 17.61
CA ASP A 175 -0.52 18.69 18.79
C ASP A 175 -1.68 19.64 18.46
N GLU A 176 -1.43 20.71 17.70
CA GLU A 176 -2.47 21.65 17.23
C GLU A 176 -3.56 20.98 16.41
N ARG A 177 -3.21 19.94 15.63
CA ARG A 177 -4.17 19.13 14.85
C ARG A 177 -4.88 18.07 15.67
N GLY A 178 -4.48 17.86 16.91
CA GLY A 178 -4.96 16.77 17.76
C GLY A 178 -4.50 15.39 17.30
N ALA A 179 -3.41 15.30 16.55
CA ALA A 179 -2.81 14.05 16.15
C ALA A 179 -2.19 13.34 17.37
N LYS A 180 -2.22 12.01 17.37
CA LYS A 180 -1.55 11.21 18.38
C LYS A 180 -0.27 10.64 17.83
N TYR A 181 0.84 10.79 18.54
CA TYR A 181 2.12 10.26 18.10
C TYR A 181 2.86 9.53 19.22
N PHE A 182 3.73 8.58 18.82
CA PHE A 182 4.57 7.77 19.69
C PHE A 182 5.98 7.77 19.12
N ILE A 183 6.94 8.17 19.93
CA ILE A 183 8.35 8.24 19.55
C ILE A 183 9.12 7.19 20.32
N GLY A 184 9.88 6.37 19.62
CA GLY A 184 10.77 5.36 20.18
C GLY A 184 12.19 5.54 19.68
N ASP A 185 13.16 5.36 20.57
CA ASP A 185 14.57 5.40 20.28
C ASP A 185 15.29 4.45 21.23
N ASP A 186 15.95 3.42 20.71
CA ASP A 186 16.61 2.39 21.52
C ASP A 186 17.87 2.92 22.24
N HIS A 187 18.31 4.12 21.90
CA HIS A 187 19.37 4.82 22.64
C HIS A 187 18.82 5.61 23.86
N THR A 188 17.52 5.60 24.08
CA THR A 188 16.86 6.31 25.17
C THR A 188 16.05 5.37 26.07
N LYS A 189 15.46 5.93 27.13
CA LYS A 189 14.53 5.17 28.00
C LYS A 189 13.20 4.84 27.32
N ASN A 190 12.88 5.51 26.21
CA ASN A 190 11.68 5.26 25.45
C ASN A 190 12.01 4.40 24.23
N SER A 191 12.15 3.10 24.42
CA SER A 191 12.57 2.16 23.38
C SER A 191 11.55 2.10 22.23
N VAL A 192 12.02 1.66 21.06
CA VAL A 192 11.19 1.39 19.89
C VAL A 192 10.07 0.41 20.23
N LEU A 193 10.39 -0.67 20.97
CA LEU A 193 9.38 -1.65 21.39
C LEU A 193 8.25 -1.00 22.21
N LYS A 194 8.59 -0.11 23.13
CA LYS A 194 7.61 0.59 23.96
C LYS A 194 6.70 1.47 23.10
N ALA A 195 7.26 2.27 22.18
CA ALA A 195 6.49 3.11 21.29
C ALA A 195 5.52 2.31 20.41
N TYR A 196 5.95 1.15 19.87
CA TYR A 196 5.06 0.27 19.12
C TYR A 196 3.95 -0.33 19.99
N ASN A 197 4.25 -0.75 21.20
CA ASN A 197 3.24 -1.32 22.10
C ASN A 197 2.16 -0.27 22.44
N GLU A 198 2.56 0.95 22.78
CA GLU A 198 1.65 2.06 23.05
C GLU A 198 0.81 2.41 21.81
N ALA A 199 1.43 2.46 20.63
CA ALA A 199 0.73 2.72 19.37
C ALA A 199 -0.27 1.62 19.00
N LEU A 200 0.11 0.35 19.20
CA LEU A 200 -0.78 -0.79 18.96
C LEU A 200 -1.96 -0.80 19.94
N GLU A 201 -1.72 -0.44 21.21
CA GLU A 201 -2.78 -0.34 22.22
C GLU A 201 -3.74 0.82 21.90
N PHE A 202 -3.20 1.96 21.49
CA PHE A 202 -4.01 3.07 21.01
C PHE A 202 -4.87 2.66 19.81
N LEU A 203 -4.29 1.98 18.82
CA LEU A 203 -5.03 1.51 17.64
C LEU A 203 -6.10 0.47 18.00
N LYS A 204 -5.86 -0.39 19.00
CA LYS A 204 -6.86 -1.35 19.50
C LYS A 204 -8.02 -0.67 20.20
N SER A 205 -7.76 0.38 20.96
CA SER A 205 -8.74 1.06 21.79
C SER A 205 -9.63 2.03 21.04
N ASN A 206 -9.18 2.52 19.88
CA ASN A 206 -9.90 3.50 19.07
C ASN A 206 -10.54 2.86 17.84
N GLU A 207 -11.64 3.43 17.38
CA GLU A 207 -12.26 3.04 16.12
C GLU A 207 -11.49 3.65 14.95
N LEU A 208 -11.48 2.92 13.83
CA LEU A 208 -10.90 3.45 12.60
C LEU A 208 -11.85 4.47 11.98
N TYR A 209 -11.28 5.54 11.45
CA TYR A 209 -12.07 6.46 10.64
C TYR A 209 -12.68 5.73 9.44
N THR A 210 -13.98 5.91 9.25
CA THR A 210 -14.72 5.49 8.07
C THR A 210 -15.24 6.73 7.37
N CYS A 211 -15.04 6.82 6.06
CA CYS A 211 -15.76 7.84 5.29
C CYS A 211 -17.27 7.57 5.35
N ASP A 212 -18.09 8.62 5.25
CA ASP A 212 -19.54 8.60 5.34
C ASP A 212 -20.25 7.86 4.19
N SER A 213 -19.60 6.92 3.55
CA SER A 213 -20.31 6.00 2.67
C SER A 213 -21.19 5.11 3.53
N ASP A 214 -22.46 5.45 3.62
CA ASP A 214 -23.53 4.80 4.41
C ASP A 214 -23.76 3.32 4.11
N ASP A 215 -22.87 2.68 3.38
CA ASP A 215 -23.03 1.28 3.05
C ASP A 215 -22.47 0.41 4.17
N SER A 216 -23.26 0.22 5.20
CA SER A 216 -22.98 -0.71 6.30
C SER A 216 -22.80 -2.16 5.82
N LYS A 217 -23.19 -2.47 4.57
CA LYS A 217 -23.08 -3.81 3.99
C LYS A 217 -21.73 -4.05 3.39
N VAL A 218 -21.10 -5.14 3.79
CA VAL A 218 -19.92 -5.67 3.13
C VAL A 218 -20.32 -6.26 1.79
N ARG A 219 -19.74 -5.76 0.69
CA ARG A 219 -20.01 -6.21 -0.67
C ARG A 219 -18.73 -6.72 -1.34
N SER A 220 -18.87 -7.63 -2.29
CA SER A 220 -17.79 -7.97 -3.22
C SER A 220 -17.87 -7.12 -4.48
N PHE A 221 -16.79 -7.11 -5.26
CA PHE A 221 -16.81 -6.49 -6.59
C PHE A 221 -17.88 -7.11 -7.48
N GLU A 222 -18.04 -8.42 -7.42
CA GLU A 222 -19.04 -9.15 -8.18
C GLU A 222 -20.45 -8.68 -7.85
N ASP A 223 -20.78 -8.47 -6.58
CA ASP A 223 -22.10 -7.99 -6.14
C ASP A 223 -22.42 -6.61 -6.76
N VAL A 224 -21.44 -5.73 -6.81
CA VAL A 224 -21.61 -4.38 -7.38
C VAL A 224 -21.70 -4.44 -8.91
N TYR A 225 -20.91 -5.31 -9.55
CA TYR A 225 -20.86 -5.45 -11.00
C TYR A 225 -22.09 -6.16 -11.58
N VAL A 226 -22.57 -7.22 -10.92
CA VAL A 226 -23.77 -7.97 -11.33
C VAL A 226 -25.01 -7.07 -11.27
N ASN A 227 -25.18 -6.30 -10.21
CA ASN A 227 -26.29 -5.34 -10.10
C ASN A 227 -26.30 -4.30 -11.23
N THR A 228 -25.13 -3.92 -11.72
CA THR A 228 -25.02 -3.00 -12.88
C THR A 228 -25.45 -3.66 -14.20
N LYS A 229 -25.20 -4.98 -14.36
CA LYS A 229 -25.64 -5.76 -15.54
C LYS A 229 -27.16 -6.00 -15.55
N GLU A 230 -27.75 -6.35 -14.42
CA GLU A 230 -29.20 -6.59 -14.33
C GLU A 230 -30.01 -5.33 -14.61
N THR A 231 -29.55 -4.18 -14.16
CA THR A 231 -30.19 -2.89 -14.46
C THR A 231 -30.18 -2.58 -15.97
N LYS A 232 -29.15 -2.99 -16.70
CA LYS A 232 -29.07 -2.81 -18.17
C LYS A 232 -30.00 -3.75 -18.91
N THR A 233 -30.09 -5.01 -18.48
CA THR A 233 -30.96 -6.02 -19.14
C THR A 233 -32.45 -5.68 -18.96
N THR A 234 -32.83 -5.16 -17.81
CA THR A 234 -34.21 -4.76 -17.53
C THR A 234 -34.63 -3.49 -18.29
N LYS A 235 -33.71 -2.52 -18.48
CA LYS A 235 -33.99 -1.32 -19.29
C LYS A 235 -34.10 -1.65 -20.77
N THR A 236 -33.27 -2.54 -21.31
CA THR A 236 -33.31 -2.96 -22.72
C THR A 236 -34.61 -3.71 -23.03
N LYS A 237 -35.03 -4.63 -22.17
CA LYS A 237 -36.30 -5.35 -22.33
C LYS A 237 -37.54 -4.44 -22.21
N LYS A 238 -37.49 -3.34 -21.43
CA LYS A 238 -38.56 -2.36 -21.36
C LYS A 238 -38.62 -1.45 -22.58
N GLN A 239 -37.50 -1.20 -23.27
CA GLN A 239 -37.49 -0.44 -24.51
C GLN A 239 -37.94 -1.27 -25.71
N GLU A 240 -37.58 -2.56 -25.79
CA GLU A 240 -38.07 -3.45 -26.83
C GLU A 240 -39.58 -3.72 -26.74
N LYS A 241 -40.16 -3.78 -25.53
CA LYS A 241 -41.61 -3.90 -25.34
C LYS A 241 -42.39 -2.61 -25.67
N LYS A 242 -41.74 -1.45 -25.76
CA LYS A 242 -42.43 -0.18 -26.13
C LYS A 242 -42.44 0.10 -27.65
N ILE A 243 -41.73 -0.68 -28.45
CA ILE A 243 -41.66 -0.49 -29.89
C ILE A 243 -42.68 -1.32 -30.66
N ASP A 244 -43.29 -2.32 -30.00
CA ASP A 244 -44.28 -3.23 -30.62
C ASP A 244 -45.73 -2.79 -30.56
N ASP A 245 -46.01 -1.61 -29.96
CA ASP A 245 -47.39 -1.08 -29.84
C ASP A 245 -47.65 0.19 -30.70
N THR A 246 -47.07 0.27 -31.89
CA THR A 246 -47.43 1.29 -32.89
C THR A 246 -48.46 0.66 -33.87
N PRO A 247 -49.70 1.15 -33.90
CA PRO A 247 -50.65 0.66 -34.88
C PRO A 247 -50.18 1.04 -36.29
N SER A 248 -50.20 0.06 -37.22
CA SER A 248 -49.93 0.30 -38.63
C SER A 248 -51.00 1.25 -39.21
N LEU A 249 -50.59 2.43 -39.58
CA LEU A 249 -51.38 3.38 -40.35
C LEU A 249 -51.10 3.13 -41.82
N PHE A 250 -51.75 2.09 -42.40
CA PHE A 250 -52.01 1.93 -43.80
C PHE A 250 -52.97 0.74 -43.98
N GLU A 251 -54.24 1.03 -43.97
CA GLU A 251 -55.27 0.54 -44.87
C GLU A 251 -56.22 1.68 -45.18
#